data_b277516d6877b89262594ee81093a226
#
_entry.id   b277516d6877b89262594ee81093a226
#
_cell.length_a   1.000
_cell.length_b   1.000
_cell.length_c   1.000
_cell.angle_alpha   90.00
_cell.angle_beta   90.00
_cell.angle_gamma   90.00
#
_symmetry.space_group_name_H-M   'P 1'
#
loop_
_entity.id
_entity.type
_entity.pdbx_description
1 polymer ?
#
loop_
_entity_poly.entity_id
_entity_poly.type
_entity_poly.pdbx_seq_one_letter_code
_entity_poly.pdbx_strand_id
1 'polypeptide(L)'
;MTETGAVTLYTDGASRGNPGDAAWAYVIVRDGSVVAGRSGFIGTATNNVAEYHAVINGLDAAREFTSGSLIVRSDSELVVRQLTGRYRITKEHLADLAGEVRRRMRSFAEVRFESVPREHPCIQVADRLCNEMLDAEKRRR
;
A
#
# COMPACT_ATOMS: atom_id res chain seq x y z
N MET A 1 18.04 10.16 -20.90
CA MET A 1 17.83 10.32 -20.12
C MET A 1 17.61 9.95 -19.21
N THR A 2 17.25 9.96 -19.10
CA THR A 2 17.06 9.76 -18.37
C THR A 2 16.46 9.56 -17.48
N GLU A 3 16.66 9.17 -17.02
CA GLU A 3 15.95 8.98 -16.30
C GLU A 3 15.50 9.33 -15.32
N THR A 4 15.15 9.57 -15.28
CA THR A 4 14.46 10.25 -14.28
C THR A 4 14.44 9.47 -13.05
N GLY A 5 14.21 10.04 -11.89
CA GLY A 5 14.38 9.47 -10.61
C GLY A 5 13.54 8.25 -10.34
N ALA A 6 14.00 7.41 -9.42
CA ALA A 6 13.27 6.24 -8.99
C ALA A 6 11.97 6.65 -8.31
N VAL A 7 10.94 5.84 -8.51
CA VAL A 7 9.64 6.05 -7.89
C VAL A 7 9.50 5.06 -6.73
N THR A 8 9.09 5.57 -5.58
CA THR A 8 8.86 4.76 -4.39
C THR A 8 7.42 4.93 -3.96
N LEU A 9 6.76 3.80 -3.72
CA LEU A 9 5.38 3.75 -3.25
C LEU A 9 5.39 3.30 -1.80
N TYR A 10 4.85 4.13 -0.92
CA TYR A 10 4.67 3.80 0.49
C TYR A 10 3.21 3.48 0.73
N THR A 11 2.93 2.38 1.43
CA THR A 11 1.56 1.92 1.64
C THR A 11 1.29 1.67 3.10
N ASP A 12 0.04 1.87 3.52
CA ASP A 12 -0.38 1.58 4.88
C ASP A 12 -1.86 1.24 4.87
N GLY A 13 -2.25 0.34 5.76
CA GLY A 13 -3.64 -0.02 5.96
C GLY A 13 -3.93 -0.06 7.44
N ALA A 14 -5.15 0.28 7.83
CA ALA A 14 -5.52 0.33 9.23
C ALA A 14 -6.94 -0.17 9.41
N SER A 15 -7.17 -0.85 10.55
CA SER A 15 -8.49 -1.30 10.93
C SER A 15 -8.72 -0.93 12.39
N ARG A 16 -9.85 -0.30 12.67
CA ARG A 16 -10.24 0.05 14.05
C ARG A 16 -11.06 -1.10 14.61
N GLY A 17 -10.37 -2.10 15.11
CA GLY A 17 -10.88 -3.42 15.41
C GLY A 17 -10.36 -4.39 14.35
N ASN A 18 -10.19 -5.64 14.66
CA ASN A 18 -9.57 -6.57 13.73
C ASN A 18 -10.41 -7.85 13.63
N PRO A 19 -11.53 -7.85 12.87
CA PRO A 19 -11.93 -6.82 11.90
C PRO A 19 -12.64 -5.62 12.50
N GLY A 20 -12.73 -4.57 11.72
CA GLY A 20 -13.42 -3.34 12.08
C GLY A 20 -13.41 -2.38 10.88
N ASP A 21 -13.83 -1.15 11.11
CA ASP A 21 -13.77 -0.14 10.07
C ASP A 21 -12.33 0.00 9.59
N ALA A 22 -12.11 -0.09 8.29
CA ALA A 22 -10.79 -0.18 7.72
C ALA A 22 -10.59 0.81 6.58
N ALA A 23 -9.34 1.25 6.41
CA ALA A 23 -8.95 2.17 5.36
C ALA A 23 -7.57 1.81 4.84
N TRP A 24 -7.29 2.24 3.62
CA TRP A 24 -6.00 2.11 2.98
C TRP A 24 -5.46 3.49 2.63
N ALA A 25 -4.15 3.60 2.51
CA ALA A 25 -3.52 4.83 2.05
C ALA A 25 -2.21 4.53 1.34
N TYR A 26 -1.85 5.41 0.42
CA TYR A 26 -0.54 5.35 -0.22
C TYR A 26 0.04 6.75 -0.36
N VAL A 27 1.37 6.80 -0.47
CA VAL A 27 2.13 8.01 -0.75
C VAL A 27 3.16 7.63 -1.81
N ILE A 28 3.22 8.40 -2.88
CA ILE A 28 4.18 8.16 -3.96
C ILE A 28 5.22 9.27 -3.93
N VAL A 29 6.50 8.86 -3.94
CA VAL A 29 7.64 9.78 -3.89
C VAL A 29 8.47 9.58 -5.15
N ARG A 30 8.83 10.70 -5.77
CA ARG A 30 9.75 10.70 -6.91
C ARG A 30 10.75 11.83 -6.72
N ASP A 31 12.04 11.52 -6.87
CA ASP A 31 13.12 12.51 -6.73
C ASP A 31 13.04 13.25 -5.38
N GLY A 32 12.74 12.50 -4.32
CA GLY A 32 12.70 13.04 -2.96
C GLY A 32 11.47 13.87 -2.63
N SER A 33 10.51 13.97 -3.56
CA SER A 33 9.30 14.76 -3.34
C SER A 33 8.06 13.89 -3.43
N VAL A 34 7.09 14.19 -2.56
CA VAL A 34 5.78 13.52 -2.62
C VAL A 34 5.04 14.04 -3.85
N VAL A 35 4.69 13.14 -4.75
CA VAL A 35 3.98 13.50 -5.98
C VAL A 35 2.51 13.08 -5.95
N ALA A 36 2.12 12.20 -5.03
CA ALA A 36 0.72 11.77 -4.89
C ALA A 36 0.51 11.18 -3.52
N GLY A 37 -0.71 11.28 -3.00
CA GLY A 37 -1.11 10.62 -1.77
C GLY A 37 -2.62 10.54 -1.73
N ARG A 38 -3.16 9.36 -1.37
CA ARG A 38 -4.61 9.15 -1.29
C ARG A 38 -4.94 8.11 -0.24
N SER A 39 -6.19 8.14 0.18
CA SER A 39 -6.74 7.14 1.07
C SER A 39 -8.14 6.77 0.63
N GLY A 40 -8.64 5.64 1.13
CA GLY A 40 -9.98 5.21 0.84
C GLY A 40 -10.53 4.35 1.97
N PHE A 41 -11.84 4.32 2.08
CA PHE A 41 -12.54 3.52 3.08
C PHE A 41 -12.91 2.17 2.48
N ILE A 42 -12.72 1.10 3.25
CA ILE A 42 -12.98 -0.26 2.77
C ILE A 42 -14.31 -0.79 3.30
N GLY A 43 -14.72 -0.35 4.48
CA GLY A 43 -15.78 -0.97 5.25
C GLY A 43 -15.15 -1.85 6.33
N THR A 44 -15.84 -2.91 6.72
CA THR A 44 -15.33 -3.82 7.75
C THR A 44 -14.30 -4.78 7.14
N ALA A 45 -13.09 -4.74 7.67
CA ALA A 45 -12.00 -5.59 7.20
C ALA A 45 -10.94 -5.74 8.28
N THR A 46 -10.03 -6.71 8.06
CA THR A 46 -8.88 -6.89 8.95
C THR A 46 -7.75 -5.96 8.54
N ASN A 47 -6.76 -5.80 9.43
CA ASN A 47 -5.55 -5.04 9.10
C ASN A 47 -4.86 -5.59 7.85
N ASN A 48 -4.74 -6.92 7.73
CA ASN A 48 -4.07 -7.51 6.59
C ASN A 48 -4.78 -7.20 5.28
N VAL A 49 -6.10 -7.26 5.27
CA VAL A 49 -6.88 -6.91 4.08
C VAL A 49 -6.65 -5.45 3.72
N ALA A 50 -6.65 -4.55 4.72
CA ALA A 50 -6.43 -3.13 4.48
C ALA A 50 -5.03 -2.88 3.89
N GLU A 51 -4.02 -3.59 4.39
CA GLU A 51 -2.65 -3.47 3.87
C GLU A 51 -2.59 -3.89 2.39
N TYR A 52 -3.25 -4.99 2.03
CA TYR A 52 -3.29 -5.42 0.63
C TYR A 52 -3.99 -4.40 -0.26
N HIS A 53 -5.10 -3.82 0.22
CA HIS A 53 -5.81 -2.79 -0.55
C HIS A 53 -4.94 -1.57 -0.80
N ALA A 54 -4.10 -1.20 0.18
CA ALA A 54 -3.16 -0.09 -0.01
C ALA A 54 -2.18 -0.37 -1.14
N VAL A 55 -1.65 -1.60 -1.19
CA VAL A 55 -0.72 -2.00 -2.25
C VAL A 55 -1.42 -1.99 -3.60
N ILE A 56 -2.63 -2.55 -3.67
CA ILE A 56 -3.40 -2.62 -4.92
C ILE A 56 -3.67 -1.22 -5.47
N ASN A 57 -4.21 -0.34 -4.63
CA ASN A 57 -4.54 1.01 -5.05
C ASN A 57 -3.30 1.83 -5.35
N GLY A 58 -2.24 1.61 -4.57
CA GLY A 58 -0.97 2.29 -4.80
C GLY A 58 -0.32 1.91 -6.12
N LEU A 59 -0.36 0.62 -6.47
CA LEU A 59 0.18 0.17 -7.76
C LEU A 59 -0.59 0.77 -8.92
N ASP A 60 -1.92 0.84 -8.82
CA ASP A 60 -2.73 1.47 -9.86
C ASP A 60 -2.31 2.93 -10.06
N ALA A 61 -2.10 3.66 -8.97
CA ALA A 61 -1.72 5.07 -9.04
C ALA A 61 -0.30 5.25 -9.55
N ALA A 62 0.61 4.35 -9.16
CA ALA A 62 2.02 4.48 -9.54
C ALA A 62 2.25 4.37 -11.05
N ARG A 63 1.32 3.76 -11.77
CA ARG A 63 1.41 3.64 -13.22
C ARG A 63 1.49 4.98 -13.92
N GLU A 64 0.97 6.04 -13.31
CA GLU A 64 1.03 7.39 -13.88
C GLU A 64 2.43 7.99 -13.79
N PHE A 65 3.29 7.42 -12.96
CA PHE A 65 4.61 8.01 -12.69
C PHE A 65 5.75 7.18 -13.23
N THR A 66 5.55 5.89 -13.46
CA THR A 66 6.59 5.03 -14.01
C THR A 66 6.01 3.77 -14.60
N SER A 67 6.69 3.23 -15.61
CA SER A 67 6.49 1.86 -16.09
C SER A 67 7.78 1.05 -15.93
N GLY A 68 8.80 1.66 -15.35
CA GLY A 68 10.10 1.03 -15.11
C GLY A 68 10.17 0.36 -13.75
N SER A 69 11.21 0.66 -13.01
CA SER A 69 11.40 0.08 -11.68
C SER A 69 10.60 0.83 -10.63
N LEU A 70 9.94 0.08 -9.76
CA LEU A 70 9.16 0.63 -8.67
C LEU A 70 9.57 -0.08 -7.38
N ILE A 71 9.75 0.70 -6.31
CA ILE A 71 9.98 0.16 -4.98
C ILE A 71 8.70 0.38 -4.17
N VAL A 72 8.18 -0.69 -3.58
CA VAL A 72 6.99 -0.64 -2.71
C VAL A 72 7.46 -0.87 -1.29
N ARG A 73 7.17 0.08 -0.40
CA ARG A 73 7.58 0.01 1.00
C ARG A 73 6.37 -0.01 1.92
N SER A 74 6.40 -0.92 2.88
CA SER A 74 5.34 -1.12 3.84
C SER A 74 5.95 -1.43 5.20
N ASP A 75 5.25 -1.06 6.27
CA ASP A 75 5.67 -1.49 7.61
C ASP A 75 5.06 -2.84 7.99
N SER A 76 4.22 -3.41 7.13
CA SER A 76 3.69 -4.75 7.35
C SER A 76 4.67 -5.79 6.83
N GLU A 77 5.46 -6.34 7.74
CA GLU A 77 6.42 -7.38 7.41
C GLU A 77 5.72 -8.62 6.83
N LEU A 78 4.54 -8.94 7.36
CA LEU A 78 3.78 -10.09 6.88
C LEU A 78 3.43 -9.94 5.41
N VAL A 79 2.86 -8.80 5.01
CA VAL A 79 2.46 -8.57 3.63
C VAL A 79 3.67 -8.59 2.70
N VAL A 80 4.75 -7.94 3.10
CA VAL A 80 5.98 -7.93 2.29
C VAL A 80 6.51 -9.36 2.10
N ARG A 81 6.53 -10.16 3.15
CA ARG A 81 7.03 -11.54 3.06
C ARG A 81 6.10 -12.43 2.26
N GLN A 82 4.80 -12.20 2.34
CA GLN A 82 3.87 -12.95 1.50
C GLN A 82 4.02 -12.60 0.02
N LEU A 83 4.17 -11.31 -0.29
CA LEU A 83 4.31 -10.87 -1.68
C LEU A 83 5.66 -11.23 -2.30
N THR A 84 6.69 -11.41 -1.48
CA THR A 84 8.00 -11.85 -1.97
C THR A 84 8.17 -13.38 -1.95
N GLY A 85 7.12 -14.11 -1.56
CA GLY A 85 7.14 -15.57 -1.56
C GLY A 85 7.83 -16.18 -0.35
N ARG A 86 8.24 -15.39 0.62
CA ARG A 86 8.91 -15.90 1.81
C ARG A 86 7.95 -16.54 2.79
N TYR A 87 6.70 -16.05 2.85
CA TYR A 87 5.67 -16.63 3.68
C TYR A 87 4.55 -17.17 2.80
N ARG A 88 4.07 -18.34 3.17
CA ARG A 88 2.93 -18.94 2.48
C ARG A 88 1.66 -18.16 2.81
N ILE A 89 0.79 -17.99 1.83
CA ILE A 89 -0.53 -17.40 2.03
C ILE A 89 -1.52 -18.54 2.16
N THR A 90 -2.05 -18.73 3.37
CA THR A 90 -2.95 -19.86 3.64
C THR A 90 -4.42 -19.48 3.56
N LYS A 91 -4.73 -18.20 3.75
CA LYS A 91 -6.13 -17.74 3.69
C LYS A 91 -6.50 -17.38 2.26
N GLU A 92 -7.58 -17.97 1.78
CA GLU A 92 -7.99 -17.83 0.39
C GLU A 92 -8.21 -16.37 -0.01
N HIS A 93 -8.88 -15.59 0.85
CA HIS A 93 -9.17 -14.19 0.52
C HIS A 93 -7.89 -13.36 0.41
N LEU A 94 -6.85 -13.67 1.18
CA LEU A 94 -5.57 -12.98 1.05
C LEU A 94 -4.84 -13.44 -0.20
N ALA A 95 -4.96 -14.72 -0.56
CA ALA A 95 -4.38 -15.22 -1.81
C ALA A 95 -5.01 -14.52 -3.02
N ASP A 96 -6.31 -14.26 -2.98
CA ASP A 96 -7.00 -13.53 -4.03
C ASP A 96 -6.46 -12.11 -4.16
N LEU A 97 -6.27 -11.43 -3.02
CA LEU A 97 -5.72 -10.08 -3.01
C LEU A 97 -4.29 -10.06 -3.51
N ALA A 98 -3.47 -11.06 -3.12
CA ALA A 98 -2.11 -11.17 -3.63
C ALA A 98 -2.10 -11.37 -5.14
N GLY A 99 -3.06 -12.12 -5.67
CA GLY A 99 -3.24 -12.28 -7.11
C GLY A 99 -3.50 -10.95 -7.80
N GLU A 100 -4.34 -10.11 -7.18
CA GLU A 100 -4.60 -8.76 -7.69
C GLU A 100 -3.33 -7.92 -7.71
N VAL A 101 -2.51 -8.02 -6.67
CA VAL A 101 -1.22 -7.32 -6.62
C VAL A 101 -0.33 -7.79 -7.77
N ARG A 102 -0.21 -9.10 -7.95
CA ARG A 102 0.67 -9.66 -8.98
C ARG A 102 0.23 -9.26 -10.38
N ARG A 103 -1.07 -9.17 -10.62
CA ARG A 103 -1.58 -8.73 -11.91
C ARG A 103 -1.12 -7.31 -12.21
N ARG A 104 -1.19 -6.43 -11.21
CA ARG A 104 -0.81 -5.03 -11.38
C ARG A 104 0.69 -4.84 -11.51
N MET A 105 1.48 -5.75 -10.93
CA MET A 105 2.92 -5.69 -11.05
C MET A 105 3.38 -5.79 -12.50
N ARG A 106 2.58 -6.41 -13.37
CA ARG A 106 2.91 -6.56 -14.78
C ARG A 106 3.00 -5.24 -15.54
N SER A 107 2.48 -4.18 -14.96
CA SER A 107 2.56 -2.84 -15.57
C SER A 107 3.93 -2.19 -15.41
N PHE A 108 4.83 -2.83 -14.67
CA PHE A 108 6.15 -2.28 -14.38
C PHE A 108 7.23 -3.25 -14.83
N ALA A 109 8.39 -2.70 -15.22
CA ALA A 109 9.52 -3.55 -15.60
C ALA A 109 10.02 -4.35 -14.42
N GLU A 110 10.00 -3.74 -13.22
CA GLU A 110 10.43 -4.41 -12.00
C GLU A 110 9.71 -3.79 -10.80
N VAL A 111 9.26 -4.64 -9.88
CA VAL A 111 8.69 -4.18 -8.61
C VAL A 111 9.44 -4.88 -7.48
N ARG A 112 9.97 -4.09 -6.56
CA ARG A 112 10.63 -4.62 -5.36
C ARG A 112 9.81 -4.22 -4.14
N PHE A 113 9.68 -5.14 -3.19
CA PHE A 113 8.99 -4.90 -1.93
C PHE A 113 10.00 -4.84 -0.81
N GLU A 114 9.91 -3.82 0.03
CA GLU A 114 10.80 -3.65 1.17
C GLU A 114 9.98 -3.34 2.41
N SER A 115 10.36 -3.97 3.52
CA SER A 115 9.78 -3.66 4.82
C SER A 115 10.55 -2.48 5.41
N VAL A 116 9.83 -1.50 5.95
CA VAL A 116 10.44 -0.33 6.58
C VAL A 116 9.82 -0.13 7.97
N PRO A 117 10.53 0.59 8.87
CA PRO A 117 9.97 0.83 10.20
C PRO A 117 8.71 1.68 10.13
N ARG A 118 7.83 1.47 11.11
CA ARG A 118 6.61 2.24 11.26
C ARG A 118 6.89 3.75 11.39
N GLU A 119 8.05 4.09 11.93
CA GLU A 119 8.45 5.48 12.16
C GLU A 119 8.91 6.20 10.90
N HIS A 120 9.06 5.50 9.79
CA HIS A 120 9.47 6.14 8.54
C HIS A 120 8.51 7.29 8.22
N PRO A 121 9.05 8.49 7.88
CA PRO A 121 8.20 9.66 7.66
C PRO A 121 7.07 9.45 6.64
N CYS A 122 7.33 8.76 5.55
CA CYS A 122 6.32 8.52 4.51
C CYS A 122 5.27 7.52 4.97
N ILE A 123 5.64 6.55 5.81
CA ILE A 123 4.68 5.64 6.43
C ILE A 123 3.79 6.42 7.40
N GLN A 124 4.38 7.36 8.14
CA GLN A 124 3.61 8.21 9.06
C GLN A 124 2.58 9.06 8.30
N VAL A 125 2.94 9.56 7.12
CA VAL A 125 1.99 10.29 6.29
C VAL A 125 0.84 9.38 5.86
N ALA A 126 1.15 8.17 5.39
CA ALA A 126 0.13 7.21 4.98
C ALA A 126 -0.77 6.83 6.17
N ASP A 127 -0.18 6.61 7.33
CA ASP A 127 -0.95 6.31 8.54
C ASP A 127 -1.92 7.44 8.88
N ARG A 128 -1.46 8.69 8.80
CA ARG A 128 -2.31 9.85 9.04
C ARG A 128 -3.48 9.89 8.06
N LEU A 129 -3.22 9.61 6.79
CA LEU A 129 -4.27 9.58 5.79
C LEU A 129 -5.32 8.51 6.10
N CYS A 130 -4.90 7.33 6.55
CA CYS A 130 -5.82 6.28 6.99
C CYS A 130 -6.70 6.76 8.14
N ASN A 131 -6.09 7.37 9.15
CA ASN A 131 -6.82 7.82 10.32
C ASN A 131 -7.79 8.95 9.99
N GLU A 132 -7.39 9.87 9.12
CA GLU A 132 -8.28 10.93 8.68
C GLU A 132 -9.49 10.38 7.94
N MET A 133 -9.27 9.37 7.11
CA MET A 133 -10.36 8.72 6.40
C MET A 133 -11.32 8.03 7.36
N LEU A 134 -10.78 7.30 8.34
CA LEU A 134 -11.60 6.61 9.33
C LEU A 134 -12.38 7.59 10.21
N ASP A 135 -11.74 8.70 10.59
CA ASP A 135 -12.42 9.76 11.35
C ASP A 135 -13.55 10.39 10.53
N ALA A 136 -13.31 10.63 9.24
CA ALA A 136 -14.33 11.22 8.38
C ALA A 136 -15.54 10.29 8.24
N GLU A 137 -15.29 8.97 8.07
CA GLU A 137 -16.36 7.99 7.97
C GLU A 137 -17.16 7.90 9.27
N LYS A 138 -16.48 7.96 10.41
CA LYS A 138 -17.14 7.94 11.69
C LYS A 138 -18.08 9.14 11.87
N ARG A 139 -17.64 10.32 11.41
CA ARG A 139 -18.45 11.52 11.50
C ARG A 139 -19.68 11.49 10.59
N ARG A 140 -19.60 10.73 9.47
CA ARG A 140 -20.73 10.61 8.55
C ARG A 140 -21.89 9.82 9.12
N ARG A 141 -21.65 8.97 10.12
CA ARG A 141 -22.69 8.16 10.77
C ARG A 141 -23.29 8.89 11.98
#